data_474ad9e62c5ce6b030ab3e6c74c072f3
#
_entry.id   474ad9e62c5ce6b030ab3e6c74c072f3
#
_cell.length_a   1.000
_cell.length_b   1.000
_cell.length_c   1.000
_cell.angle_alpha   90.00
_cell.angle_beta   90.00
_cell.angle_gamma   90.00
#
_symmetry.space_group_name_H-M   'P 1'
#
loop_
_entity.id
_entity.type
_entity.pdbx_description
1 polymer ?
#
loop_
_entity_poly.entity_id
_entity_poly.type
_entity_poly.pdbx_seq_one_letter_code
_entity_poly.pdbx_strand_id
1 'polypeptide(L)'
;MPARQRRKRIGLCLNEKKKRKLNFHIFEELCRSRGYDVTDIDLARPLCTQGPLDLIIHKLSDLLVEAEQDLISHHLVQRLQVYLSSHPRTVLLDPLHALHTLLDRFQSYHLLRSLETQNEGADAVFSPPCVEISAMRSDVVTLVRTHLTFPIICKTRVAHGPRSHQMSLIFNEDGLSDVTPPCLLQSFINHSAALYKVFVVGSEHFMVQRPSVRNFPPGQTDQRTIFFNSHDVSKAESCSHLSQTTPCPEVRPPPGEVVNRVVRGLRSALGMSLFGVDLIVDTQSGRCAVIDVNAFPGYEGVPEFFPALLSHVDKVLAAGEGPPVNPHREAPRTPERPAEESPDLRGSVTAERWSKESDLPAPYKKNRACNPYFNLRTPSVSCDW
;
A
#
# COMPACT_ATOMS: atom_id res chain seq x y z
N MET A 1 -47.93 -13.61 6.90
CA MET A 1 -46.67 -14.35 6.95
C MET A 1 -45.53 -13.31 6.98
N PRO A 2 -44.58 -13.37 7.92
CA PRO A 2 -43.46 -12.44 7.88
C PRO A 2 -42.71 -12.62 6.56
N ALA A 3 -42.42 -11.52 5.86
CA ALA A 3 -41.64 -11.52 4.63
C ALA A 3 -40.32 -12.22 4.93
N ARG A 4 -39.97 -13.27 4.17
CA ARG A 4 -38.70 -13.99 4.31
C ARG A 4 -37.59 -13.01 4.01
N GLN A 5 -36.89 -12.58 5.04
CA GLN A 5 -35.81 -11.60 4.91
C GLN A 5 -34.78 -12.14 3.88
N ARG A 6 -34.51 -11.36 2.86
CA ARG A 6 -33.53 -11.73 1.81
C ARG A 6 -32.14 -11.99 2.46
N ARG A 7 -31.53 -13.11 2.13
CA ARG A 7 -30.15 -13.37 2.54
C ARG A 7 -29.23 -12.26 1.99
N LYS A 8 -28.34 -11.78 2.84
CA LYS A 8 -27.33 -10.82 2.41
C LYS A 8 -26.32 -11.50 1.49
N ARG A 9 -25.91 -10.79 0.44
CA ARG A 9 -25.01 -11.31 -0.59
C ARG A 9 -23.66 -10.63 -0.57
N ILE A 10 -22.61 -11.44 -0.47
CA ILE A 10 -21.21 -11.04 -0.49
C ILE A 10 -20.62 -11.33 -1.88
N GLY A 11 -20.11 -10.30 -2.54
CA GLY A 11 -19.41 -10.45 -3.80
C GLY A 11 -17.91 -10.56 -3.58
N LEU A 12 -17.25 -11.51 -4.25
CA LEU A 12 -15.82 -11.69 -4.24
C LEU A 12 -15.23 -11.23 -5.59
N CYS A 13 -14.51 -10.11 -5.57
CA CYS A 13 -13.77 -9.60 -6.72
C CYS A 13 -12.28 -9.88 -6.52
N LEU A 14 -11.89 -11.14 -6.61
CA LEU A 14 -10.55 -11.66 -6.35
C LEU A 14 -10.08 -12.48 -7.55
N ASN A 15 -8.78 -12.37 -7.89
CA ASN A 15 -8.22 -13.26 -8.90
C ASN A 15 -8.03 -14.69 -8.34
N GLU A 16 -8.03 -15.68 -9.23
CA GLU A 16 -7.93 -17.10 -8.88
C GLU A 16 -6.63 -17.45 -8.11
N LYS A 17 -5.54 -16.73 -8.38
CA LYS A 17 -4.28 -16.91 -7.65
C LYS A 17 -4.45 -16.53 -6.17
N LYS A 18 -5.12 -15.40 -5.89
CA LYS A 18 -5.39 -14.94 -4.52
C LYS A 18 -6.33 -15.88 -3.78
N LYS A 19 -7.40 -16.32 -4.44
CA LYS A 19 -8.37 -17.28 -3.85
C LYS A 19 -7.69 -18.59 -3.47
N ARG A 20 -6.89 -19.17 -4.38
CA ARG A 20 -6.15 -20.42 -4.13
C ARG A 20 -5.11 -20.25 -3.03
N LYS A 21 -4.30 -19.17 -3.08
CA LYS A 21 -3.25 -18.92 -2.09
C LYS A 21 -3.78 -18.84 -0.66
N LEU A 22 -4.96 -18.25 -0.46
CA LEU A 22 -5.60 -18.09 0.84
C LEU A 22 -6.62 -19.18 1.18
N ASN A 23 -6.92 -20.12 0.27
CA ASN A 23 -7.98 -21.11 0.43
C ASN A 23 -9.37 -20.46 0.68
N PHE A 24 -9.75 -19.48 -0.16
CA PHE A 24 -10.98 -18.70 0.01
C PHE A 24 -12.28 -19.54 0.05
N HIS A 25 -12.26 -20.79 -0.45
CA HIS A 25 -13.39 -21.72 -0.32
C HIS A 25 -13.79 -21.94 1.15
N ILE A 26 -12.82 -21.94 2.09
CA ILE A 26 -13.11 -22.06 3.53
C ILE A 26 -13.93 -20.84 3.99
N PHE A 27 -13.57 -19.65 3.55
CA PHE A 27 -14.32 -18.44 3.87
C PHE A 27 -15.73 -18.47 3.28
N GLU A 28 -15.90 -18.96 2.05
CA GLU A 28 -17.21 -19.13 1.43
C GLU A 28 -18.11 -20.09 2.22
N GLU A 29 -17.55 -21.21 2.69
CA GLU A 29 -18.28 -22.17 3.53
C GLU A 29 -18.70 -21.54 4.88
N LEU A 30 -17.78 -20.80 5.53
CA LEU A 30 -18.07 -20.06 6.74
C LEU A 30 -19.19 -19.02 6.53
N CYS A 31 -19.17 -18.29 5.44
CA CYS A 31 -20.22 -17.33 5.09
C CYS A 31 -21.56 -18.02 4.85
N ARG A 32 -21.60 -19.15 4.11
CA ARG A 32 -22.82 -19.93 3.88
C ARG A 32 -23.40 -20.50 5.17
N SER A 33 -22.56 -21.00 6.08
CA SER A 33 -23.00 -21.48 7.39
C SER A 33 -23.61 -20.37 8.26
N ARG A 34 -23.15 -19.12 8.07
CA ARG A 34 -23.70 -17.93 8.74
C ARG A 34 -24.97 -17.39 8.06
N GLY A 35 -25.37 -17.97 6.92
CA GLY A 35 -26.57 -17.58 6.19
C GLY A 35 -26.37 -16.51 5.12
N TYR A 36 -25.14 -16.22 4.73
CA TYR A 36 -24.80 -15.34 3.63
C TYR A 36 -24.79 -16.09 2.29
N ASP A 37 -25.20 -15.42 1.22
CA ASP A 37 -24.94 -15.85 -0.15
C ASP A 37 -23.58 -15.28 -0.59
N VAL A 38 -22.71 -16.13 -1.15
CA VAL A 38 -21.41 -15.71 -1.68
C VAL A 38 -21.39 -15.94 -3.18
N THR A 39 -20.94 -14.95 -3.93
CA THR A 39 -20.83 -15.01 -5.38
C THR A 39 -19.53 -14.36 -5.87
N ASP A 40 -18.95 -14.93 -6.92
CA ASP A 40 -17.86 -14.30 -7.63
C ASP A 40 -18.38 -13.15 -8.48
N ILE A 41 -17.59 -12.06 -8.53
CA ILE A 41 -17.89 -10.89 -9.35
C ILE A 41 -16.97 -10.88 -10.57
N ASP A 42 -17.60 -10.79 -11.73
CA ASP A 42 -16.93 -10.55 -13.01
C ASP A 42 -17.14 -9.09 -13.44
N LEU A 43 -16.10 -8.27 -13.39
CA LEU A 43 -16.16 -6.86 -13.81
C LEU A 43 -16.35 -6.69 -15.33
N ALA A 44 -16.08 -7.71 -16.13
CA ALA A 44 -16.34 -7.68 -17.57
C ALA A 44 -17.86 -7.74 -17.88
N ARG A 45 -18.68 -8.23 -16.94
CA ARG A 45 -20.14 -8.30 -17.05
C ARG A 45 -20.81 -7.15 -16.29
N PRO A 46 -22.02 -6.72 -16.66
CA PRO A 46 -22.76 -5.70 -15.91
C PRO A 46 -23.01 -6.14 -14.45
N LEU A 47 -22.57 -5.33 -13.49
CA LEU A 47 -22.71 -5.67 -12.06
C LEU A 47 -24.16 -5.70 -11.58
N CYS A 48 -25.07 -4.95 -12.20
CA CYS A 48 -26.49 -4.97 -11.89
C CYS A 48 -27.14 -6.34 -12.15
N THR A 49 -26.58 -7.17 -13.06
CA THR A 49 -27.05 -8.52 -13.32
C THR A 49 -26.49 -9.57 -12.34
N GLN A 50 -25.48 -9.18 -11.53
CA GLN A 50 -24.81 -10.04 -10.56
C GLN A 50 -25.24 -9.75 -9.12
N GLY A 51 -26.02 -8.66 -8.93
CA GLY A 51 -26.50 -8.17 -7.64
C GLY A 51 -27.94 -8.55 -7.33
N PRO A 52 -28.54 -7.89 -6.32
CA PRO A 52 -27.91 -6.84 -5.50
C PRO A 52 -26.86 -7.41 -4.54
N LEU A 53 -25.77 -6.66 -4.34
CA LEU A 53 -24.65 -7.01 -3.45
C LEU A 53 -24.74 -6.14 -2.19
N ASP A 54 -24.60 -6.75 -1.02
CA ASP A 54 -24.58 -6.03 0.26
C ASP A 54 -23.16 -5.66 0.65
N LEU A 55 -22.17 -6.48 0.25
CA LEU A 55 -20.75 -6.25 0.50
C LEU A 55 -19.91 -6.80 -0.65
N ILE A 56 -18.81 -6.12 -0.98
CA ILE A 56 -17.83 -6.55 -1.97
C ILE A 56 -16.47 -6.63 -1.29
N ILE A 57 -15.83 -7.81 -1.33
CA ILE A 57 -14.43 -8.00 -0.96
C ILE A 57 -13.61 -8.06 -2.23
N HIS A 58 -12.57 -7.23 -2.35
CA HIS A 58 -11.78 -7.17 -3.56
C HIS A 58 -10.27 -7.09 -3.34
N LYS A 59 -9.51 -7.47 -4.35
CA LYS A 59 -8.07 -7.23 -4.48
C LYS A 59 -7.80 -6.69 -5.88
N LEU A 60 -8.10 -5.43 -6.10
CA LEU A 60 -8.01 -4.76 -7.41
C LEU A 60 -6.68 -4.03 -7.63
N SER A 61 -5.66 -4.32 -6.82
CA SER A 61 -4.35 -3.64 -6.94
C SER A 61 -3.73 -3.77 -8.33
N ASP A 62 -3.78 -4.96 -8.95
CA ASP A 62 -3.30 -5.19 -10.32
C ASP A 62 -4.08 -4.31 -11.30
N LEU A 63 -5.41 -4.38 -11.24
CA LEU A 63 -6.31 -3.66 -12.15
C LEU A 63 -6.18 -2.13 -12.01
N LEU A 64 -5.98 -1.61 -10.80
CA LEU A 64 -5.80 -0.18 -10.56
C LEU A 64 -4.49 0.34 -11.16
N VAL A 65 -3.41 -0.42 -11.06
CA VAL A 65 -2.12 -0.06 -11.68
C VAL A 65 -2.21 -0.14 -13.21
N GLU A 66 -2.86 -1.17 -13.74
CA GLU A 66 -3.06 -1.33 -15.18
C GLU A 66 -3.96 -0.24 -15.75
N ALA A 67 -4.98 0.20 -15.03
CA ALA A 67 -5.94 1.22 -15.44
C ALA A 67 -5.31 2.60 -15.72
N GLU A 68 -4.10 2.86 -15.25
CA GLU A 68 -3.34 4.08 -15.57
C GLU A 68 -2.87 4.11 -17.04
N GLN A 69 -2.73 2.94 -17.69
CA GLN A 69 -2.16 2.82 -19.03
C GLN A 69 -3.05 2.02 -20.01
N ASP A 70 -4.05 1.30 -19.51
CA ASP A 70 -4.94 0.46 -20.28
C ASP A 70 -6.40 0.88 -20.13
N LEU A 71 -7.03 1.23 -21.26
CA LEU A 71 -8.43 1.68 -21.30
C LEU A 71 -9.42 0.58 -20.89
N ILE A 72 -9.11 -0.69 -21.12
CA ILE A 72 -10.00 -1.80 -20.74
C ILE A 72 -10.04 -1.89 -19.22
N SER A 73 -8.88 -1.93 -18.59
CA SER A 73 -8.74 -1.94 -17.13
C SER A 73 -9.37 -0.71 -16.49
N HIS A 74 -9.20 0.47 -17.10
CA HIS A 74 -9.87 1.70 -16.68
C HIS A 74 -11.40 1.58 -16.70
N HIS A 75 -11.98 1.05 -17.77
CA HIS A 75 -13.42 0.83 -17.87
C HIS A 75 -13.94 -0.19 -16.84
N LEU A 76 -13.16 -1.23 -16.52
CA LEU A 76 -13.56 -2.19 -15.48
C LEU A 76 -13.64 -1.54 -14.10
N VAL A 77 -12.66 -0.70 -13.74
CA VAL A 77 -12.69 0.08 -12.50
C VAL A 77 -13.88 1.04 -12.48
N GLN A 78 -14.11 1.75 -13.59
CA GLN A 78 -15.23 2.69 -13.74
C GLN A 78 -16.60 2.00 -13.56
N ARG A 79 -16.78 0.78 -14.10
CA ARG A 79 -18.02 0.00 -13.89
C ARG A 79 -18.29 -0.28 -12.41
N LEU A 80 -17.25 -0.64 -11.65
CA LEU A 80 -17.40 -0.84 -10.21
C LEU A 80 -17.80 0.47 -9.53
N GLN A 81 -17.15 1.59 -9.85
CA GLN A 81 -17.47 2.89 -9.27
C GLN A 81 -18.89 3.33 -9.58
N VAL A 82 -19.38 3.15 -10.82
CA VAL A 82 -20.76 3.44 -11.23
C VAL A 82 -21.74 2.55 -10.44
N TYR A 83 -21.43 1.26 -10.28
CA TYR A 83 -22.28 0.37 -9.49
C TYR A 83 -22.39 0.85 -8.03
N LEU A 84 -21.26 1.17 -7.39
CA LEU A 84 -21.23 1.65 -6.00
C LEU A 84 -21.97 2.98 -5.83
N SER A 85 -21.84 3.90 -6.77
CA SER A 85 -22.58 5.18 -6.78
C SER A 85 -24.11 4.97 -6.87
N SER A 86 -24.53 3.95 -7.62
CA SER A 86 -25.95 3.61 -7.78
C SER A 86 -26.46 2.73 -6.61
N HIS A 87 -25.57 2.14 -5.81
CA HIS A 87 -25.90 1.26 -4.69
C HIS A 87 -25.13 1.69 -3.43
N PRO A 88 -25.46 2.87 -2.84
CA PRO A 88 -24.70 3.46 -1.74
C PRO A 88 -24.74 2.65 -0.43
N ARG A 89 -25.58 1.61 -0.34
CA ARG A 89 -25.62 0.68 0.78
C ARG A 89 -24.66 -0.51 0.62
N THR A 90 -24.10 -0.71 -0.57
CA THR A 90 -23.09 -1.74 -0.81
C THR A 90 -21.78 -1.34 -0.16
N VAL A 91 -21.31 -2.13 0.78
CA VAL A 91 -20.04 -1.90 1.44
C VAL A 91 -18.90 -2.43 0.58
N LEU A 92 -17.87 -1.63 0.38
CA LEU A 92 -16.65 -2.05 -0.32
C LEU A 92 -15.51 -2.27 0.69
N LEU A 93 -14.93 -3.44 0.73
CA LEU A 93 -13.73 -3.77 1.49
C LEU A 93 -12.54 -3.96 0.53
N ASP A 94 -11.66 -2.99 0.39
CA ASP A 94 -11.57 -1.69 1.07
C ASP A 94 -11.79 -0.53 0.07
N PRO A 95 -11.78 0.76 0.50
CA PRO A 95 -11.99 1.91 -0.38
C PRO A 95 -10.91 2.04 -1.47
N LEU A 96 -11.30 2.29 -2.72
CA LEU A 96 -10.36 2.38 -3.85
C LEU A 96 -9.33 3.51 -3.68
N HIS A 97 -9.72 4.65 -3.11
CA HIS A 97 -8.78 5.77 -2.87
C HIS A 97 -7.66 5.38 -1.90
N ALA A 98 -7.96 4.59 -0.87
CA ALA A 98 -6.96 4.09 0.06
C ALA A 98 -6.00 3.10 -0.61
N LEU A 99 -6.50 2.27 -1.54
CA LEU A 99 -5.64 1.42 -2.35
C LEU A 99 -4.69 2.27 -3.21
N HIS A 100 -5.18 3.31 -3.88
CA HIS A 100 -4.32 4.22 -4.66
C HIS A 100 -3.20 4.81 -3.79
N THR A 101 -3.50 5.25 -2.57
CA THR A 101 -2.49 5.74 -1.62
C THR A 101 -1.43 4.68 -1.33
N LEU A 102 -1.82 3.42 -1.10
CA LEU A 102 -0.87 2.34 -0.77
C LEU A 102 -0.15 1.77 -2.00
N LEU A 103 -0.64 2.00 -3.20
CA LEU A 103 0.03 1.59 -4.45
C LEU A 103 1.15 2.56 -4.87
N ASP A 104 1.17 3.77 -4.33
CA ASP A 104 2.21 4.78 -4.55
C ASP A 104 3.04 4.99 -3.28
N ARG A 105 4.34 4.60 -3.30
CA ARG A 105 5.22 4.74 -2.14
C ARG A 105 5.47 6.18 -1.70
N PHE A 106 5.34 7.16 -2.59
CA PHE A 106 5.44 8.57 -2.20
C PHE A 106 4.24 8.94 -1.33
N GLN A 107 3.02 8.60 -1.76
CA GLN A 107 1.81 8.85 -0.98
C GLN A 107 1.79 8.07 0.35
N SER A 108 2.19 6.78 0.30
CA SER A 108 2.34 5.96 1.52
C SER A 108 3.32 6.57 2.52
N TYR A 109 4.45 7.09 2.05
CA TYR A 109 5.44 7.75 2.89
C TYR A 109 4.89 9.03 3.53
N HIS A 110 4.20 9.89 2.77
CA HIS A 110 3.57 11.09 3.32
C HIS A 110 2.51 10.73 4.38
N LEU A 111 1.71 9.69 4.13
CA LEU A 111 0.76 9.18 5.12
C LEU A 111 1.47 8.74 6.40
N LEU A 112 2.53 7.95 6.31
CA LEU A 112 3.30 7.48 7.47
C LEU A 112 3.91 8.63 8.26
N ARG A 113 4.47 9.62 7.57
CA ARG A 113 5.00 10.85 8.19
C ARG A 113 3.94 11.61 8.97
N SER A 114 2.70 11.67 8.48
CA SER A 114 1.60 12.35 9.17
C SER A 114 1.16 11.65 10.46
N LEU A 115 1.50 10.36 10.60
CA LEU A 115 1.15 9.55 11.77
C LEU A 115 2.29 9.46 12.80
N GLU A 116 3.45 10.04 12.51
CA GLU A 116 4.57 10.07 13.45
C GLU A 116 4.18 10.76 14.75
N THR A 117 4.59 10.17 15.86
CA THR A 117 4.37 10.79 17.16
C THR A 117 5.59 11.61 17.54
N GLN A 118 5.37 12.84 18.03
CA GLN A 118 6.44 13.69 18.55
C GLN A 118 6.97 13.22 19.92
N ASN A 119 6.44 12.10 20.45
CA ASN A 119 6.87 11.55 21.72
C ASN A 119 8.30 10.99 21.60
N GLU A 120 9.17 11.37 22.51
CA GLU A 120 10.49 10.80 22.68
C GLU A 120 10.40 9.53 23.55
N GLY A 121 11.24 8.51 23.23
CA GLY A 121 11.32 7.26 24.01
C GLY A 121 10.99 6.00 23.20
N ALA A 122 11.03 4.84 23.85
CA ALA A 122 10.81 3.54 23.22
C ALA A 122 9.40 3.35 22.64
N ASP A 123 8.44 4.12 23.12
CA ASP A 123 7.05 4.11 22.60
C ASP A 123 6.85 5.00 21.36
N ALA A 124 7.87 5.73 20.96
CA ALA A 124 7.78 6.59 19.78
C ALA A 124 7.78 5.75 18.49
N VAL A 125 6.93 6.15 17.55
CA VAL A 125 6.83 5.56 16.22
C VAL A 125 7.34 6.58 15.21
N PHE A 126 8.17 6.13 14.28
CA PHE A 126 8.69 6.97 13.22
C PHE A 126 8.68 6.25 11.88
N SER A 127 8.84 6.99 10.81
CA SER A 127 9.13 6.50 9.47
C SER A 127 10.58 6.86 9.14
N PRO A 128 11.41 5.92 8.65
CA PRO A 128 12.79 6.26 8.30
C PRO A 128 12.82 7.40 7.28
N PRO A 129 13.78 8.35 7.38
CA PRO A 129 13.89 9.44 6.44
C PRO A 129 13.93 8.95 4.99
N CYS A 130 13.20 9.62 4.10
CA CYS A 130 13.10 9.27 2.69
C CYS A 130 13.31 10.51 1.79
N VAL A 131 13.79 10.25 0.57
CA VAL A 131 13.84 11.20 -0.54
C VAL A 131 13.16 10.59 -1.76
N GLU A 132 12.25 11.36 -2.37
CA GLU A 132 11.51 10.98 -3.59
C GLU A 132 12.32 11.38 -4.81
N ILE A 133 12.62 10.42 -5.67
CA ILE A 133 13.37 10.64 -6.90
C ILE A 133 12.44 10.35 -8.08
N SER A 134 11.93 11.40 -8.71
CA SER A 134 11.09 11.30 -9.91
C SER A 134 11.92 11.17 -11.19
N ALA A 135 13.12 11.78 -11.22
CA ALA A 135 14.09 11.71 -12.31
C ALA A 135 15.50 11.92 -11.77
N MET A 136 16.52 11.36 -12.44
CA MET A 136 17.91 11.64 -12.09
C MET A 136 18.26 13.08 -12.51
N ARG A 137 18.65 13.88 -11.52
CA ARG A 137 19.03 15.28 -11.68
C ARG A 137 20.36 15.49 -10.96
N SER A 138 21.05 16.58 -11.29
CA SER A 138 22.34 16.92 -10.69
C SER A 138 22.29 17.18 -9.18
N ASP A 139 21.12 17.50 -8.65
CA ASP A 139 20.92 17.79 -7.22
C ASP A 139 20.64 16.54 -6.36
N VAL A 140 20.45 15.35 -6.96
CA VAL A 140 20.11 14.10 -6.23
C VAL A 140 21.15 13.75 -5.17
N VAL A 141 22.44 13.86 -5.49
CA VAL A 141 23.53 13.59 -4.53
C VAL A 141 23.43 14.54 -3.32
N THR A 142 23.19 15.81 -3.58
CA THR A 142 23.04 16.82 -2.52
C THR A 142 21.81 16.55 -1.66
N LEU A 143 20.67 16.18 -2.26
CA LEU A 143 19.46 15.81 -1.54
C LEU A 143 19.69 14.60 -0.64
N VAL A 144 20.31 13.54 -1.17
CA VAL A 144 20.64 12.34 -0.40
C VAL A 144 21.56 12.69 0.77
N ARG A 145 22.65 13.43 0.52
CA ARG A 145 23.60 13.83 1.56
C ARG A 145 22.98 14.68 2.67
N THR A 146 21.99 15.49 2.32
CA THR A 146 21.33 16.38 3.28
C THR A 146 20.28 15.65 4.14
N HIS A 147 19.58 14.67 3.57
CA HIS A 147 18.39 14.10 4.18
C HIS A 147 18.52 12.64 4.60
N LEU A 148 19.47 11.90 4.07
CA LEU A 148 19.60 10.46 4.33
C LEU A 148 20.95 10.11 4.95
N THR A 149 20.93 8.97 5.65
CA THR A 149 22.15 8.33 6.20
C THR A 149 22.37 7.00 5.48
N PHE A 150 23.59 6.76 4.98
CA PHE A 150 23.98 5.48 4.40
C PHE A 150 24.08 4.39 5.48
N PRO A 151 23.83 3.12 5.12
CA PRO A 151 23.31 2.68 3.84
C PRO A 151 21.85 3.11 3.62
N ILE A 152 21.43 3.18 2.36
CA ILE A 152 20.05 3.51 1.98
C ILE A 152 19.42 2.38 1.19
N ILE A 153 18.10 2.24 1.29
CA ILE A 153 17.29 1.32 0.46
C ILE A 153 16.64 2.11 -0.67
N CYS A 154 16.78 1.62 -1.88
CA CYS A 154 16.03 2.10 -3.04
C CYS A 154 14.83 1.18 -3.28
N LYS A 155 13.64 1.78 -3.37
CA LYS A 155 12.36 1.11 -3.65
C LYS A 155 11.70 1.75 -4.86
N THR A 156 11.13 0.98 -5.79
CA THR A 156 10.33 1.53 -6.88
C THR A 156 9.15 2.36 -6.35
N ARG A 157 8.73 3.42 -7.05
CA ARG A 157 7.56 4.22 -6.64
C ARG A 157 6.29 3.37 -6.58
N VAL A 158 6.02 2.57 -7.60
CA VAL A 158 4.85 1.67 -7.62
C VAL A 158 5.08 0.51 -6.67
N ALA A 159 4.22 0.39 -5.66
CA ALA A 159 4.31 -0.61 -4.59
C ALA A 159 3.64 -1.96 -4.94
N HIS A 160 3.38 -2.21 -6.22
CA HIS A 160 2.68 -3.41 -6.68
C HIS A 160 3.27 -3.93 -8.00
N GLY A 161 3.02 -5.24 -8.29
CA GLY A 161 3.51 -5.89 -9.50
C GLY A 161 4.89 -6.53 -9.36
N PRO A 162 5.43 -7.13 -10.43
CA PRO A 162 6.63 -7.98 -10.38
C PRO A 162 7.89 -7.27 -9.89
N ARG A 163 8.02 -5.98 -10.16
CA ARG A 163 9.19 -5.17 -9.78
C ARG A 163 9.08 -4.55 -8.39
N SER A 164 7.93 -4.56 -7.75
CA SER A 164 7.71 -3.90 -6.45
C SER A 164 8.55 -4.49 -5.31
N HIS A 165 8.97 -5.74 -5.45
CA HIS A 165 9.82 -6.44 -4.48
C HIS A 165 11.32 -6.35 -4.81
N GLN A 166 11.68 -5.82 -5.98
CA GLN A 166 13.08 -5.58 -6.32
C GLN A 166 13.54 -4.29 -5.63
N MET A 167 14.56 -4.43 -4.81
CA MET A 167 15.13 -3.36 -4.01
C MET A 167 16.65 -3.40 -4.12
N SER A 168 17.30 -2.30 -3.77
CA SER A 168 18.74 -2.27 -3.64
C SER A 168 19.17 -1.58 -2.36
N LEU A 169 20.28 -2.06 -1.77
CA LEU A 169 21.01 -1.43 -0.69
C LEU A 169 22.19 -0.69 -1.29
N ILE A 170 22.28 0.59 -1.04
CA ILE A 170 23.30 1.51 -1.56
C ILE A 170 24.12 1.99 -0.38
N PHE A 171 25.45 1.87 -0.48
CA PHE A 171 26.35 2.07 0.65
C PHE A 171 27.18 3.36 0.56
N ASN A 172 27.18 4.02 -0.59
CA ASN A 172 27.93 5.26 -0.86
C ASN A 172 27.30 6.04 -2.02
N GLU A 173 27.86 7.19 -2.32
CA GLU A 173 27.38 8.07 -3.39
C GLU A 173 27.58 7.49 -4.80
N ASP A 174 28.63 6.71 -5.03
CA ASP A 174 28.89 6.08 -6.33
C ASP A 174 27.75 5.11 -6.69
N GLY A 175 27.20 4.42 -5.69
CA GLY A 175 26.04 3.52 -5.85
C GLY A 175 24.74 4.24 -6.24
N LEU A 176 24.66 5.57 -6.18
CA LEU A 176 23.51 6.32 -6.70
C LEU A 176 23.38 6.22 -8.21
N SER A 177 24.45 5.85 -8.92
CA SER A 177 24.39 5.55 -10.36
C SER A 177 23.55 4.33 -10.70
N ASP A 178 23.30 3.42 -9.73
CA ASP A 178 22.46 2.23 -9.88
C ASP A 178 20.96 2.51 -9.67
N VAL A 179 20.62 3.75 -9.29
CA VAL A 179 19.22 4.13 -9.01
C VAL A 179 18.46 4.36 -10.31
N THR A 180 17.27 3.75 -10.39
CA THR A 180 16.36 3.92 -11.54
C THR A 180 15.08 4.61 -11.10
N PRO A 181 14.87 5.89 -11.40
CA PRO A 181 13.62 6.59 -11.10
C PRO A 181 12.42 6.09 -11.97
N PRO A 182 11.19 6.32 -11.51
CA PRO A 182 10.83 6.93 -10.24
C PRO A 182 10.97 5.94 -9.06
N CYS A 183 11.61 6.40 -7.98
CA CYS A 183 11.89 5.57 -6.81
C CYS A 183 11.92 6.38 -5.51
N LEU A 184 11.78 5.67 -4.38
CA LEU A 184 11.95 6.19 -3.03
C LEU A 184 13.28 5.71 -2.48
N LEU A 185 14.15 6.64 -2.09
CA LEU A 185 15.36 6.36 -1.33
C LEU A 185 15.07 6.54 0.16
N GLN A 186 15.38 5.53 0.96
CA GLN A 186 15.07 5.52 2.40
C GLN A 186 16.30 5.13 3.20
N SER A 187 16.61 5.84 4.29
CA SER A 187 17.66 5.44 5.23
C SER A 187 17.41 4.04 5.76
N PHE A 188 18.42 3.18 5.70
CA PHE A 188 18.36 1.85 6.28
C PHE A 188 18.48 1.94 7.81
N ILE A 189 17.56 1.33 8.52
CA ILE A 189 17.58 1.24 9.98
C ILE A 189 18.04 -0.17 10.36
N ASN A 190 19.06 -0.28 11.20
CA ASN A 190 19.53 -1.54 11.74
C ASN A 190 18.48 -2.13 12.70
N HIS A 191 18.07 -3.38 12.45
CA HIS A 191 16.97 -4.05 13.15
C HIS A 191 17.22 -5.55 13.37
N SER A 192 18.49 -5.97 13.35
CA SER A 192 18.94 -7.34 13.61
C SER A 192 18.19 -8.42 12.82
N ALA A 193 17.90 -8.14 11.55
CA ALA A 193 17.18 -9.02 10.64
C ALA A 193 15.80 -9.49 11.15
N ALA A 194 15.17 -8.75 12.04
CA ALA A 194 13.84 -9.03 12.58
C ALA A 194 12.80 -8.06 12.02
N LEU A 195 11.86 -8.56 11.23
CA LEU A 195 10.71 -7.84 10.70
C LEU A 195 9.44 -8.31 11.39
N TYR A 196 8.61 -7.41 11.86
CA TYR A 196 7.31 -7.69 12.45
C TYR A 196 6.21 -7.29 11.48
N LYS A 197 5.54 -8.29 10.89
CA LYS A 197 4.39 -8.07 10.01
C LYS A 197 3.12 -8.06 10.85
N VAL A 198 2.44 -6.93 10.88
CA VAL A 198 1.15 -6.76 11.56
C VAL A 198 0.05 -6.85 10.51
N PHE A 199 -0.73 -7.92 10.55
CA PHE A 199 -1.85 -8.17 9.67
C PHE A 199 -3.14 -7.68 10.30
N VAL A 200 -3.83 -6.74 9.65
CA VAL A 200 -5.05 -6.11 10.17
C VAL A 200 -6.27 -6.68 9.46
N VAL A 201 -7.29 -7.04 10.24
CA VAL A 201 -8.59 -7.53 9.78
C VAL A 201 -9.69 -6.81 10.58
N GLY A 202 -10.26 -5.77 10.02
CA GLY A 202 -11.24 -4.96 10.73
C GLY A 202 -10.64 -4.29 11.98
N SER A 203 -11.17 -4.62 13.15
CA SER A 203 -10.65 -4.12 14.44
C SER A 203 -9.57 -5.00 15.05
N GLU A 204 -9.32 -6.18 14.49
CA GLU A 204 -8.36 -7.15 14.99
C GLU A 204 -7.04 -7.02 14.23
N HIS A 205 -5.95 -7.41 14.87
CA HIS A 205 -4.65 -7.50 14.22
C HIS A 205 -3.83 -8.65 14.80
N PHE A 206 -2.93 -9.17 13.97
CA PHE A 206 -2.09 -10.32 14.27
C PHE A 206 -0.66 -9.98 13.88
N MET A 207 0.29 -10.18 14.80
CA MET A 207 1.70 -9.88 14.54
C MET A 207 2.48 -11.19 14.32
N VAL A 208 3.24 -11.23 13.24
CA VAL A 208 4.08 -12.37 12.87
C VAL A 208 5.51 -11.88 12.62
N GLN A 209 6.48 -12.47 13.32
CA GLN A 209 7.88 -12.17 13.04
C GLN A 209 8.36 -12.88 11.77
N ARG A 210 9.17 -12.18 10.98
CA ARG A 210 9.78 -12.68 9.73
C ARG A 210 11.27 -12.36 9.72
N PRO A 211 12.07 -13.12 8.97
CA PRO A 211 13.43 -12.71 8.64
C PRO A 211 13.44 -11.38 7.88
N SER A 212 14.52 -10.63 8.01
CA SER A 212 14.74 -9.37 7.31
C SER A 212 16.22 -9.20 6.97
N VAL A 213 16.57 -8.03 6.48
CA VAL A 213 17.95 -7.68 6.13
C VAL A 213 18.79 -7.52 7.39
N ARG A 214 19.96 -8.14 7.40
CA ARG A 214 20.94 -8.03 8.51
C ARG A 214 21.43 -6.60 8.71
N ASN A 215 22.05 -6.35 9.84
CA ASN A 215 22.66 -5.05 10.15
C ASN A 215 23.88 -4.75 9.27
N PHE A 216 24.10 -3.47 9.01
CA PHE A 216 25.28 -2.93 8.33
C PHE A 216 25.91 -1.81 9.17
N PRO A 217 27.21 -1.56 9.01
CA PRO A 217 27.84 -0.39 9.61
C PRO A 217 27.14 0.90 9.14
N PRO A 218 26.89 1.85 10.06
CA PRO A 218 26.37 3.15 9.68
C PRO A 218 27.41 3.99 8.92
N GLY A 219 26.97 4.82 8.00
CA GLY A 219 27.81 5.67 7.18
C GLY A 219 28.20 5.05 5.84
N GLN A 220 29.00 5.80 5.08
CA GLN A 220 29.48 5.35 3.77
C GLN A 220 30.57 4.28 3.93
N THR A 221 30.54 3.29 3.04
CA THR A 221 31.55 2.22 2.94
C THR A 221 31.87 1.98 1.46
N ASP A 222 33.00 1.31 1.18
CA ASP A 222 33.39 0.95 -0.19
C ASP A 222 32.58 -0.24 -0.76
N GLN A 223 31.54 -0.68 -0.05
CA GLN A 223 30.70 -1.78 -0.48
C GLN A 223 29.89 -1.38 -1.72
N ARG A 224 29.87 -2.28 -2.71
CA ARG A 224 29.02 -2.12 -3.90
C ARG A 224 27.54 -2.28 -3.56
N THR A 225 26.68 -1.70 -4.37
CA THR A 225 25.23 -1.86 -4.30
C THR A 225 24.84 -3.34 -4.30
N ILE A 226 23.94 -3.73 -3.38
CA ILE A 226 23.36 -5.07 -3.31
C ILE A 226 21.94 -5.01 -3.83
N PHE A 227 21.66 -5.70 -4.93
CA PHE A 227 20.31 -5.91 -5.44
C PHE A 227 19.69 -7.17 -4.80
N PHE A 228 18.44 -7.08 -4.38
CA PHE A 228 17.76 -8.20 -3.76
C PHE A 228 16.24 -8.13 -3.99
N ASN A 229 15.59 -9.28 -3.77
CA ASN A 229 14.12 -9.37 -3.74
C ASN A 229 13.67 -9.42 -2.28
N SER A 230 12.90 -8.42 -1.84
CA SER A 230 12.43 -8.32 -0.46
C SER A 230 11.53 -9.50 -0.04
N HIS A 231 10.79 -10.09 -0.99
CA HIS A 231 9.95 -11.26 -0.71
C HIS A 231 10.82 -12.48 -0.38
N ASP A 232 11.94 -12.69 -1.09
CA ASP A 232 12.84 -13.82 -0.81
C ASP A 232 13.58 -13.68 0.51
N VAL A 233 13.86 -12.44 0.94
CA VAL A 233 14.50 -12.15 2.24
C VAL A 233 13.51 -12.35 3.39
N SER A 234 12.23 -11.98 3.23
CA SER A 234 11.27 -11.93 4.34
C SER A 234 10.23 -13.06 4.35
N LYS A 235 10.37 -14.09 3.54
CA LYS A 235 9.56 -15.32 3.66
C LYS A 235 9.95 -16.12 4.89
N ALA A 236 9.01 -16.93 5.43
CA ALA A 236 9.21 -17.68 6.67
C ALA A 236 10.45 -18.59 6.63
N GLU A 237 10.65 -19.29 5.49
CA GLU A 237 11.78 -20.20 5.27
C GLU A 237 12.90 -19.51 4.48
N SER A 238 13.21 -18.24 4.81
CA SER A 238 14.28 -17.53 4.10
C SER A 238 15.65 -18.16 4.39
N CYS A 239 16.35 -18.53 3.32
CA CYS A 239 17.76 -18.89 3.35
C CYS A 239 18.66 -17.83 2.68
N SER A 240 18.16 -16.61 2.56
CA SER A 240 18.91 -15.49 1.98
C SER A 240 20.13 -15.16 2.85
N HIS A 241 21.31 -14.99 2.25
CA HIS A 241 22.50 -14.53 2.95
C HIS A 241 22.32 -13.14 3.60
N LEU A 242 21.35 -12.35 3.11
CA LEU A 242 21.02 -11.06 3.70
C LEU A 242 20.22 -11.17 5.00
N SER A 243 19.55 -12.30 5.26
CA SER A 243 18.81 -12.55 6.50
C SER A 243 19.60 -13.37 7.53
N GLN A 244 20.82 -13.76 7.19
CA GLN A 244 21.70 -14.48 8.13
C GLN A 244 22.29 -13.48 9.12
N THR A 245 22.03 -13.70 10.41
CA THR A 245 22.60 -12.89 11.47
C THR A 245 23.77 -13.65 12.10
N THR A 246 24.83 -12.91 12.46
CA THR A 246 25.69 -13.33 13.58
C THR A 246 24.85 -13.26 14.86
N PRO A 247 25.10 -14.14 15.87
CA PRO A 247 24.38 -14.05 17.14
C PRO A 247 24.40 -12.61 17.66
N CYS A 248 23.22 -11.98 17.70
CA CYS A 248 23.03 -10.62 18.19
C CYS A 248 22.09 -10.69 19.39
N PRO A 249 22.20 -9.77 20.36
CA PRO A 249 21.24 -9.69 21.46
C PRO A 249 19.82 -9.71 20.94
N GLU A 250 18.95 -10.46 21.61
CA GLU A 250 17.54 -10.62 21.24
C GLU A 250 16.86 -9.25 21.20
N VAL A 251 16.42 -8.83 20.01
CA VAL A 251 15.68 -7.59 19.84
C VAL A 251 14.27 -7.82 20.36
N ARG A 252 13.86 -7.03 21.35
CA ARG A 252 12.50 -7.11 21.89
C ARG A 252 11.47 -6.77 20.79
N PRO A 253 10.37 -7.52 20.71
CA PRO A 253 9.31 -7.20 19.77
C PRO A 253 8.68 -5.83 20.08
N PRO A 254 8.04 -5.18 19.09
CA PRO A 254 7.29 -3.95 19.31
C PRO A 254 6.29 -4.09 20.46
N PRO A 255 6.20 -3.14 21.41
CA PRO A 255 5.20 -3.18 22.47
C PRO A 255 3.78 -3.19 21.88
N GLY A 256 2.86 -3.97 22.47
CA GLY A 256 1.48 -4.08 21.99
C GLY A 256 0.76 -2.75 21.89
N GLU A 257 1.00 -1.81 22.82
CA GLU A 257 0.45 -0.45 22.79
C GLU A 257 0.92 0.36 21.58
N VAL A 258 2.18 0.21 21.19
CA VAL A 258 2.75 0.83 19.99
C VAL A 258 2.08 0.28 18.73
N VAL A 259 1.97 -1.05 18.63
CA VAL A 259 1.27 -1.71 17.52
C VAL A 259 -0.18 -1.26 17.42
N ASN A 260 -0.91 -1.24 18.56
CA ASN A 260 -2.30 -0.76 18.64
C ASN A 260 -2.45 0.68 18.15
N ARG A 261 -1.50 1.56 18.50
CA ARG A 261 -1.50 2.96 18.08
C ARG A 261 -1.31 3.09 16.57
N VAL A 262 -0.33 2.40 16.01
CA VAL A 262 -0.05 2.38 14.56
C VAL A 262 -1.26 1.88 13.79
N VAL A 263 -1.84 0.74 14.21
CA VAL A 263 -3.01 0.15 13.55
C VAL A 263 -4.21 1.09 13.59
N ARG A 264 -4.50 1.70 14.74
CA ARG A 264 -5.61 2.66 14.87
C ARG A 264 -5.40 3.90 13.99
N GLY A 265 -4.19 4.47 13.99
CA GLY A 265 -3.84 5.61 13.15
C GLY A 265 -4.04 5.32 11.67
N LEU A 266 -3.47 4.22 11.18
CA LEU A 266 -3.61 3.81 9.78
C LEU A 266 -5.06 3.49 9.40
N ARG A 267 -5.81 2.80 10.26
CA ARG A 267 -7.23 2.54 10.02
C ARG A 267 -8.05 3.82 9.90
N SER A 268 -7.80 4.78 10.78
CA SER A 268 -8.48 6.08 10.75
C SER A 268 -8.14 6.88 9.49
N ALA A 269 -6.86 6.90 9.10
CA ALA A 269 -6.39 7.68 7.96
C ALA A 269 -6.78 7.07 6.61
N LEU A 270 -6.76 5.73 6.48
CA LEU A 270 -7.07 5.02 5.25
C LEU A 270 -8.55 4.64 5.10
N GLY A 271 -9.28 4.51 6.21
CA GLY A 271 -10.60 3.89 6.20
C GLY A 271 -10.58 2.41 5.79
N MET A 272 -9.43 1.74 5.89
CA MET A 272 -9.25 0.34 5.48
C MET A 272 -9.44 -0.63 6.62
N SER A 273 -9.81 -1.85 6.25
CA SER A 273 -10.00 -2.99 7.13
C SER A 273 -9.03 -4.13 6.87
N LEU A 274 -8.50 -4.25 5.64
CA LEU A 274 -7.66 -5.37 5.20
C LEU A 274 -6.31 -4.84 4.72
N PHE A 275 -5.35 -4.71 5.63
CA PHE A 275 -3.99 -4.26 5.28
C PHE A 275 -2.94 -4.90 6.16
N GLY A 276 -1.69 -4.77 5.78
CA GLY A 276 -0.53 -5.20 6.56
C GLY A 276 0.42 -4.05 6.79
N VAL A 277 1.06 -4.04 7.95
CA VAL A 277 2.07 -3.06 8.34
C VAL A 277 3.38 -3.79 8.60
N ASP A 278 4.45 -3.30 8.03
CA ASP A 278 5.80 -3.82 8.26
C ASP A 278 6.52 -2.93 9.27
N LEU A 279 6.78 -3.48 10.46
CA LEU A 279 7.46 -2.81 11.58
C LEU A 279 8.83 -3.40 11.81
N ILE A 280 9.79 -2.55 12.14
CA ILE A 280 11.11 -2.93 12.67
C ILE A 280 11.38 -2.17 13.96
N VAL A 281 12.28 -2.72 14.79
CA VAL A 281 12.76 -2.05 15.99
C VAL A 281 14.20 -1.63 15.76
N ASP A 282 14.46 -0.33 15.80
CA ASP A 282 15.80 0.22 15.66
C ASP A 282 16.70 -0.26 16.81
N THR A 283 17.81 -0.90 16.47
CA THR A 283 18.75 -1.45 17.45
C THR A 283 19.48 -0.39 18.28
N GLN A 284 19.54 0.84 17.81
CA GLN A 284 20.21 1.94 18.51
C GLN A 284 19.30 2.64 19.50
N SER A 285 18.10 3.00 19.06
CA SER A 285 17.16 3.79 19.86
C SER A 285 16.09 2.96 20.57
N GLY A 286 15.89 1.71 20.17
CA GLY A 286 14.78 0.88 20.63
C GLY A 286 13.41 1.30 20.11
N ARG A 287 13.33 2.33 19.25
CA ARG A 287 12.10 2.88 18.69
C ARG A 287 11.54 2.01 17.56
N CYS A 288 10.22 2.01 17.42
CA CYS A 288 9.57 1.30 16.32
C CYS A 288 9.54 2.16 15.06
N ALA A 289 9.99 1.58 13.95
CA ALA A 289 9.88 2.20 12.64
C ALA A 289 8.84 1.48 11.77
N VAL A 290 7.95 2.23 11.12
CA VAL A 290 7.05 1.74 10.09
C VAL A 290 7.76 1.88 8.74
N ILE A 291 8.02 0.76 8.08
CA ILE A 291 8.81 0.75 6.84
C ILE A 291 7.99 0.47 5.57
N ASP A 292 6.81 -0.11 5.70
CA ASP A 292 5.88 -0.34 4.58
C ASP A 292 4.45 -0.58 5.07
N VAL A 293 3.45 -0.32 4.19
CA VAL A 293 2.04 -0.65 4.40
C VAL A 293 1.49 -1.27 3.12
N ASN A 294 0.85 -2.43 3.27
CA ASN A 294 0.43 -3.27 2.15
C ASN A 294 -1.09 -3.49 2.14
N ALA A 295 -1.78 -3.17 1.05
CA ALA A 295 -3.20 -3.44 0.89
C ALA A 295 -3.45 -4.95 0.72
N PHE A 296 -4.40 -5.48 1.48
CA PHE A 296 -4.87 -6.87 1.45
C PHE A 296 -3.72 -7.88 1.25
N PRO A 297 -2.85 -8.08 2.27
CA PRO A 297 -1.68 -8.95 2.19
C PRO A 297 -2.04 -10.44 2.10
N GLY A 298 -1.04 -11.30 2.17
CA GLY A 298 -1.20 -12.77 2.09
C GLY A 298 -1.73 -13.42 3.36
N TYR A 299 -1.66 -12.75 4.53
CA TYR A 299 -2.03 -13.28 5.85
C TYR A 299 -1.34 -14.59 6.22
N GLU A 300 -0.17 -14.87 5.65
CA GLU A 300 0.61 -16.06 5.97
C GLU A 300 0.99 -16.10 7.45
N GLY A 301 0.68 -17.22 8.12
CA GLY A 301 0.93 -17.41 9.56
C GLY A 301 -0.17 -16.83 10.45
N VAL A 302 -1.35 -16.52 9.90
CA VAL A 302 -2.53 -16.06 10.64
C VAL A 302 -3.68 -17.08 10.45
N PRO A 303 -3.76 -18.13 11.26
CA PRO A 303 -4.82 -19.14 11.16
C PRO A 303 -6.22 -18.54 11.41
N GLU A 304 -6.32 -17.49 12.23
CA GLU A 304 -7.55 -16.81 12.59
C GLU A 304 -8.08 -15.85 11.51
N PHE A 305 -7.43 -15.75 10.35
CA PHE A 305 -7.78 -14.78 9.30
C PHE A 305 -9.25 -14.86 8.88
N PHE A 306 -9.75 -16.04 8.53
CA PHE A 306 -11.12 -16.18 8.07
C PHE A 306 -12.19 -16.00 9.16
N PRO A 307 -12.01 -16.53 10.39
CA PRO A 307 -12.87 -16.19 11.51
C PRO A 307 -12.94 -14.68 11.78
N ALA A 308 -11.80 -14.00 11.79
CA ALA A 308 -11.73 -12.55 11.98
C ALA A 308 -12.38 -11.78 10.83
N LEU A 309 -12.17 -12.21 9.57
CA LEU A 309 -12.81 -11.61 8.40
C LEU A 309 -14.32 -11.76 8.45
N LEU A 310 -14.85 -12.94 8.80
CA LEU A 310 -16.29 -13.17 8.95
C LEU A 310 -16.87 -12.30 10.08
N SER A 311 -16.21 -12.25 11.23
CA SER A 311 -16.60 -11.37 12.34
C SER A 311 -16.66 -9.90 11.92
N HIS A 312 -15.70 -9.46 11.10
CA HIS A 312 -15.69 -8.10 10.56
C HIS A 312 -16.84 -7.87 9.56
N VAL A 313 -17.10 -8.82 8.67
CA VAL A 313 -18.24 -8.79 7.73
C VAL A 313 -19.57 -8.68 8.49
N ASP A 314 -19.77 -9.48 9.55
CA ASP A 314 -20.95 -9.42 10.40
C ASP A 314 -21.16 -8.00 10.98
N LYS A 315 -20.08 -7.40 11.53
CA LYS A 315 -20.13 -6.04 12.11
C LYS A 315 -20.47 -4.97 11.08
N VAL A 316 -19.84 -5.02 9.91
CA VAL A 316 -20.03 -4.03 8.85
C VAL A 316 -21.45 -4.13 8.25
N LEU A 317 -21.92 -5.34 8.00
CA LEU A 317 -23.27 -5.56 7.47
C LEU A 317 -24.37 -5.20 8.48
N ALA A 318 -24.14 -5.39 9.78
CA ALA A 318 -25.07 -4.95 10.82
C ALA A 318 -25.11 -3.41 10.94
N ALA A 319 -23.96 -2.74 10.82
CA ALA A 319 -23.88 -1.28 10.85
C ALA A 319 -24.57 -0.62 9.64
N GLY A 320 -24.57 -1.27 8.47
CA GLY A 320 -25.23 -0.79 7.25
C GLY A 320 -26.77 -0.85 7.29
N GLU A 321 -27.38 -1.44 8.32
CA GLU A 321 -28.84 -1.48 8.54
C GLU A 321 -29.39 -0.20 9.20
N GLY A 322 -28.54 0.69 9.70
CA GLY A 322 -28.92 2.01 10.21
C GLY A 322 -29.47 2.94 9.10
N PRO A 323 -30.22 4.01 9.47
CA PRO A 323 -30.68 4.98 8.48
C PRO A 323 -29.48 5.54 7.71
N PRO A 324 -29.63 5.85 6.39
CA PRO A 324 -28.52 6.31 5.55
C PRO A 324 -27.88 7.55 6.19
N VAL A 325 -26.59 7.46 6.51
CA VAL A 325 -25.80 8.59 6.95
C VAL A 325 -25.72 9.54 5.76
N ASN A 326 -26.38 10.69 5.88
CA ASN A 326 -26.38 11.72 4.83
C ASN A 326 -24.93 12.23 4.66
N PRO A 327 -24.25 12.01 3.50
CA PRO A 327 -22.88 12.44 3.28
C PRO A 327 -22.71 13.96 3.20
N HIS A 328 -23.82 14.73 3.28
CA HIS A 328 -23.84 16.18 3.27
C HIS A 328 -24.05 16.82 4.65
N ARG A 329 -23.85 16.08 5.75
CA ARG A 329 -23.80 16.74 7.05
C ARG A 329 -22.48 17.47 7.15
N GLU A 330 -22.53 18.79 6.87
CA GLU A 330 -21.43 19.73 7.04
C GLU A 330 -20.70 19.48 8.37
N ALA A 331 -19.36 19.46 8.30
CA ALA A 331 -18.52 19.52 9.50
C ALA A 331 -18.94 20.74 10.36
N PRO A 332 -18.91 20.64 11.68
CA PRO A 332 -19.24 21.80 12.53
C PRO A 332 -18.35 22.97 12.15
N ARG A 333 -18.98 24.08 11.75
CA ARG A 333 -18.29 25.35 11.49
C ARG A 333 -17.50 25.74 12.72
N THR A 334 -16.20 25.86 12.59
CA THR A 334 -15.35 26.55 13.59
C THR A 334 -15.87 27.95 13.74
N PRO A 335 -16.00 28.49 15.01
CA PRO A 335 -16.44 29.84 15.21
C PRO A 335 -15.44 30.82 14.58
N GLU A 336 -15.96 31.70 13.71
CA GLU A 336 -15.20 32.78 13.09
C GLU A 336 -14.69 33.72 14.21
N ARG A 337 -13.39 33.97 14.22
CA ARG A 337 -12.82 35.08 15.02
C ARG A 337 -13.32 36.39 14.42
N PRO A 338 -13.62 37.43 15.27
CA PRO A 338 -13.97 38.74 14.78
C PRO A 338 -12.82 39.36 13.99
N ALA A 339 -13.17 39.97 12.84
CA ALA A 339 -12.24 40.69 11.99
C ALA A 339 -11.67 41.91 12.76
N GLU A 340 -10.35 41.98 12.88
CA GLU A 340 -9.64 43.22 13.25
C GLU A 340 -9.57 44.11 12.00
N GLU A 341 -10.07 45.34 12.18
CA GLU A 341 -10.01 46.42 11.19
C GLU A 341 -8.54 46.76 10.88
N SER A 342 -8.18 46.75 9.58
CA SER A 342 -6.94 47.34 9.09
C SER A 342 -7.22 48.58 8.26
N PRO A 343 -6.40 49.64 8.39
CA PRO A 343 -6.71 50.95 7.83
C PRO A 343 -6.42 51.01 6.31
N ASP A 344 -7.27 51.83 5.67
CA ASP A 344 -7.22 52.25 4.29
C ASP A 344 -5.83 52.72 3.80
N LEU A 345 -5.37 52.17 2.71
CA LEU A 345 -4.43 52.81 1.79
C LEU A 345 -4.90 52.67 0.36
N ARG A 346 -5.52 53.71 -0.14
CA ARG A 346 -5.83 53.92 -1.54
C ARG A 346 -4.55 54.09 -2.34
N GLY A 347 -4.36 53.29 -3.37
CA GLY A 347 -3.33 53.44 -4.39
C GLY A 347 -3.77 52.77 -5.69
N SER A 348 -4.31 53.54 -6.61
CA SER A 348 -4.68 53.12 -7.94
C SER A 348 -3.45 52.77 -8.77
N VAL A 349 -3.43 51.61 -9.40
CA VAL A 349 -2.63 51.35 -10.62
C VAL A 349 -3.44 50.45 -11.56
N THR A 350 -3.51 50.89 -12.77
CA THR A 350 -4.24 50.48 -13.96
C THR A 350 -3.96 49.06 -14.43
N ALA A 351 -5.03 48.44 -14.92
CA ALA A 351 -4.98 47.16 -15.67
C ALA A 351 -4.31 47.37 -17.03
N GLU A 352 -3.30 46.56 -17.33
CA GLU A 352 -2.83 46.28 -18.68
C GLU A 352 -3.12 44.85 -19.09
N ARG A 353 -3.80 44.79 -20.20
CA ARG A 353 -4.34 43.64 -20.94
C ARG A 353 -3.23 43.13 -21.85
N TRP A 354 -2.83 41.84 -21.67
CA TRP A 354 -2.05 41.14 -22.69
C TRP A 354 -2.87 39.99 -23.27
N SER A 355 -3.25 40.19 -24.52
CA SER A 355 -3.75 39.19 -25.45
C SER A 355 -2.63 38.85 -26.44
N LYS A 356 -2.58 37.58 -26.83
CA LYS A 356 -2.08 36.95 -28.08
C LYS A 356 -1.09 35.84 -27.81
N GLU A 357 -1.49 34.68 -28.16
CA GLU A 357 -1.43 33.93 -29.45
C GLU A 357 -0.20 32.99 -29.53
N SER A 358 -0.55 31.71 -29.65
CA SER A 358 0.03 30.66 -30.52
C SER A 358 1.51 30.33 -30.39
N ASP A 359 1.76 29.07 -29.97
CA ASP A 359 2.55 28.11 -30.75
C ASP A 359 2.50 26.72 -30.11
N LEU A 360 1.76 25.82 -30.77
CA LEU A 360 1.76 24.38 -30.55
C LEU A 360 2.74 23.75 -31.58
N PRO A 361 3.71 22.93 -31.16
CA PRO A 361 4.41 22.07 -32.12
C PRO A 361 3.63 20.80 -32.40
N ALA A 362 3.62 20.39 -33.65
CA ALA A 362 2.92 19.27 -34.26
C ALA A 362 3.37 17.90 -33.78
N PRO A 363 2.55 16.83 -33.97
CA PRO A 363 2.80 15.51 -33.44
C PRO A 363 3.88 14.74 -34.21
N TYR A 364 4.78 14.10 -33.45
CA TYR A 364 5.82 13.22 -34.01
C TYR A 364 5.20 11.93 -34.53
N LYS A 365 5.49 11.62 -35.80
CA LYS A 365 5.11 10.37 -36.49
C LYS A 365 5.91 9.19 -35.94
N LYS A 366 5.20 8.12 -35.60
CA LYS A 366 5.76 6.80 -35.29
C LYS A 366 6.46 6.20 -36.52
N ASN A 367 7.77 6.00 -36.44
CA ASN A 367 8.50 5.07 -37.32
C ASN A 367 8.53 3.69 -36.67
N ARG A 368 7.88 2.73 -37.33
CA ARG A 368 8.07 1.30 -37.12
C ARG A 368 9.42 0.89 -37.71
N ALA A 369 10.31 0.36 -36.87
CA ALA A 369 11.41 -0.47 -37.32
C ALA A 369 11.30 -1.84 -36.67
N CYS A 370 11.08 -2.85 -37.50
CA CYS A 370 11.19 -4.27 -37.17
C CYS A 370 12.64 -4.59 -36.80
N ASN A 371 12.82 -5.35 -35.73
CA ASN A 371 14.08 -6.04 -35.48
C ASN A 371 13.80 -7.54 -35.26
N PRO A 372 14.34 -8.43 -36.09
CA PRO A 372 14.21 -9.87 -35.93
C PRO A 372 15.44 -10.42 -35.18
N TYR A 373 15.27 -11.56 -34.55
CA TYR A 373 16.21 -12.47 -33.86
C TYR A 373 15.98 -12.55 -32.34
N PHE A 374 15.39 -13.66 -31.91
CA PHE A 374 16.05 -14.79 -31.30
C PHE A 374 15.05 -15.93 -31.03
N ASN A 375 15.11 -16.96 -31.88
CA ASN A 375 14.64 -18.30 -31.58
C ASN A 375 15.74 -18.99 -30.74
N LEU A 376 15.42 -19.42 -29.53
CA LEU A 376 16.17 -20.44 -28.82
C LEU A 376 15.19 -21.49 -28.28
N ARG A 377 15.27 -22.66 -28.90
CA ARG A 377 14.65 -23.94 -28.51
C ARG A 377 15.18 -24.34 -27.12
N THR A 378 14.29 -24.68 -26.21
CA THR A 378 14.61 -25.44 -25.00
C THR A 378 14.62 -26.93 -25.31
N PRO A 379 15.61 -27.70 -24.85
CA PRO A 379 15.52 -29.15 -24.85
C PRO A 379 14.73 -29.63 -23.63
N SER A 380 13.76 -30.51 -23.89
CA SER A 380 13.07 -31.33 -22.91
C SER A 380 14.06 -32.32 -22.29
N VAL A 381 14.15 -32.33 -20.97
CA VAL A 381 14.74 -33.45 -20.22
C VAL A 381 13.65 -34.02 -19.33
N SER A 382 13.22 -35.22 -19.67
CA SER A 382 12.45 -36.11 -18.79
C SER A 382 13.42 -36.69 -17.75
N CYS A 383 13.05 -36.64 -16.50
CA CYS A 383 13.58 -37.53 -15.45
C CYS A 383 12.41 -38.07 -14.65
N ASP A 384 12.12 -39.33 -14.85
CA ASP A 384 11.46 -40.22 -13.92
C ASP A 384 12.28 -40.32 -12.62
N TRP A 385 11.63 -40.11 -11.49
CA TRP A 385 11.60 -40.88 -10.22
C TRP A 385 10.78 -40.09 -9.20
#